data_35c4657b098654bb7142c57c1bc8efc2
#
_entry.id   35c4657b098654bb7142c57c1bc8efc2
#
_cell.length_a   1.000
_cell.length_b   1.000
_cell.length_c   1.000
_cell.angle_alpha   90.00
_cell.angle_beta   90.00
_cell.angle_gamma   90.00
#
_symmetry.space_group_name_H-M   'P 1'
#
loop_
_entity.id
_entity.type
_entity.pdbx_description
1 polymer ?
#
loop_
_entity_poly.entity_id
_entity_poly.type
_entity_poly.pdbx_seq_one_letter_code
_entity_poly.pdbx_strand_id
1 'polypeptide(L)'
;MKKFEYTITDPVGIHARPAGLLVKAAKALDSTITIEKHGGKSATASKLMAVMGLGIKQGDTVSITVEGGSEDANAAAMEQFFKDNL
;
A
#
# COMPACT_ATOMS: atom_id res chain seq x y z
N MET A 1 -8.08 3.05 -13.82
CA MET A 1 -7.75 3.12 -12.38
C MET A 1 -8.43 2.00 -11.64
N LYS A 2 -7.67 1.24 -10.85
CA LYS A 2 -8.20 0.22 -9.95
C LYS A 2 -8.01 0.67 -8.53
N LYS A 3 -8.95 0.31 -7.65
CA LYS A 3 -8.90 0.69 -6.24
C LYS A 3 -9.42 -0.45 -5.39
N PHE A 4 -8.75 -0.72 -4.27
CA PHE A 4 -9.27 -1.67 -3.28
C PHE A 4 -8.99 -1.13 -1.89
N GLU A 5 -9.70 -1.68 -0.90
CA GLU A 5 -9.50 -1.33 0.50
C GLU A 5 -9.00 -2.54 1.26
N TYR A 6 -8.20 -2.29 2.28
CA TYR A 6 -7.65 -3.36 3.11
C TYR A 6 -7.54 -2.89 4.55
N THR A 7 -7.95 -3.73 5.48
CA THR A 7 -7.78 -3.46 6.92
C THR A 7 -6.55 -4.16 7.41
N ILE A 8 -5.65 -3.41 8.02
CA ILE A 8 -4.35 -3.91 8.46
C ILE A 8 -4.54 -4.90 9.62
N THR A 9 -3.95 -6.08 9.47
CA THR A 9 -4.01 -7.13 10.49
C THR A 9 -2.70 -7.31 11.25
N ASP A 10 -1.58 -6.80 10.71
CA ASP A 10 -0.29 -6.89 11.38
C ASP A 10 -0.31 -6.12 12.71
N PRO A 11 0.09 -6.74 13.82
CA PRO A 11 0.02 -6.10 15.13
C PRO A 11 0.80 -4.78 15.24
N VAL A 12 1.85 -4.61 14.47
CA VAL A 12 2.67 -3.39 14.48
C VAL A 12 2.22 -2.39 13.42
N GLY A 13 1.45 -2.83 12.42
CA GLY A 13 1.02 -2.01 11.31
C GLY A 13 2.12 -1.85 10.26
N ILE A 14 2.09 -0.72 9.55
CA ILE A 14 3.10 -0.46 8.52
C ILE A 14 4.30 0.24 9.17
N HIS A 15 5.29 -0.56 9.57
CA HIS A 15 6.54 -0.07 10.12
C HIS A 15 7.67 -0.27 9.10
N ALA A 16 8.92 -0.04 9.50
CA ALA A 16 10.05 0.03 8.56
C ALA A 16 10.17 -1.18 7.63
N ARG A 17 10.06 -2.40 8.17
CA ARG A 17 10.25 -3.61 7.36
C ARG A 17 9.16 -3.80 6.32
N PRO A 18 7.86 -3.85 6.67
CA PRO A 18 6.82 -3.99 5.65
C PRO A 18 6.74 -2.77 4.73
N ALA A 19 7.04 -1.57 5.23
CA ALA A 19 7.08 -0.39 4.37
C ALA A 19 8.17 -0.52 3.30
N GLY A 20 9.34 -1.02 3.67
CA GLY A 20 10.42 -1.27 2.72
C GLY A 20 10.04 -2.31 1.66
N LEU A 21 9.38 -3.38 2.08
CA LEU A 21 8.90 -4.42 1.16
C LEU A 21 7.82 -3.87 0.23
N LEU A 22 6.92 -3.04 0.75
CA LEU A 22 5.87 -2.41 -0.06
C LEU A 22 6.47 -1.49 -1.12
N VAL A 23 7.43 -0.66 -0.74
CA VAL A 23 8.10 0.24 -1.68
C VAL A 23 8.77 -0.54 -2.79
N LYS A 24 9.47 -1.62 -2.44
CA LYS A 24 10.14 -2.46 -3.44
C LYS A 24 9.12 -3.10 -4.39
N ALA A 25 8.03 -3.63 -3.84
CA ALA A 25 6.99 -4.25 -4.66
C ALA A 25 6.33 -3.22 -5.59
N ALA A 26 6.04 -2.02 -5.08
CA ALA A 26 5.42 -0.97 -5.89
C ALA A 26 6.34 -0.50 -7.02
N LYS A 27 7.63 -0.37 -6.75
CA LYS A 27 8.60 0.05 -7.77
C LYS A 27 8.77 -0.98 -8.89
N ALA A 28 8.48 -2.23 -8.63
CA ALA A 28 8.59 -3.30 -9.63
C ALA A 28 7.41 -3.29 -10.61
N LEU A 29 6.36 -2.54 -10.33
CA LEU A 29 5.16 -2.49 -11.16
C LEU A 29 5.16 -1.27 -12.07
N ASP A 30 4.45 -1.39 -13.20
CA ASP A 30 4.36 -0.31 -14.19
C ASP A 30 3.16 0.63 -13.94
N SER A 31 2.63 0.61 -12.72
CA SER A 31 1.54 1.50 -12.29
C SER A 31 2.03 2.45 -11.20
N THR A 32 1.31 3.56 -11.06
CA THR A 32 1.47 4.43 -9.89
C THR A 32 0.56 3.90 -8.79
N ILE A 33 1.17 3.53 -7.67
CA ILE A 33 0.45 2.98 -6.53
C ILE A 33 0.35 4.06 -5.45
N THR A 34 -0.87 4.37 -5.03
CA THR A 34 -1.12 5.35 -3.97
C THR A 34 -1.80 4.65 -2.82
N ILE A 35 -1.32 4.89 -1.60
CA ILE A 35 -1.91 4.37 -0.38
C ILE A 35 -2.50 5.53 0.42
N GLU A 36 -3.75 5.40 0.84
CA GLU A 36 -4.44 6.42 1.62
C GLU A 36 -4.99 5.81 2.90
N LYS A 37 -4.63 6.41 4.03
CA LYS A 37 -5.20 6.03 5.31
C LYS A 37 -6.59 6.64 5.43
N HIS A 38 -7.61 5.85 5.76
CA HIS A 38 -8.96 6.36 5.94
C HIS A 38 -8.97 7.44 7.04
N GLY A 39 -9.53 8.60 6.71
CA GLY A 39 -9.56 9.75 7.60
C GLY A 39 -8.22 10.45 7.74
N GLY A 40 -7.23 10.09 6.94
CA GLY A 40 -5.89 10.64 7.03
C GLY A 40 -5.32 11.03 5.68
N LYS A 41 -4.00 10.97 5.59
CA LYS A 41 -3.25 11.41 4.42
C LYS A 41 -3.03 10.27 3.44
N SER A 42 -2.57 10.62 2.24
CA SER A 42 -2.17 9.67 1.22
C SER A 42 -0.69 9.81 0.90
N ALA A 43 -0.11 8.77 0.32
CA ALA A 43 1.29 8.76 -0.10
C ALA A 43 1.47 7.85 -1.30
N THR A 44 2.46 8.16 -2.14
CA THR A 44 2.86 7.26 -3.21
C THR A 44 3.61 6.09 -2.59
N ALA A 45 3.20 4.87 -2.91
CA ALA A 45 3.76 3.67 -2.26
C ALA A 45 5.23 3.43 -2.61
N SER A 46 5.77 4.11 -3.61
CA SER A 46 7.19 4.03 -3.96
C SER A 46 8.09 4.95 -3.12
N LYS A 47 7.53 5.68 -2.17
CA LYS A 47 8.28 6.62 -1.32
C LYS A 47 8.22 6.17 0.13
N LEU A 48 9.33 5.60 0.61
CA LEU A 48 9.41 4.97 1.93
C LEU A 48 9.00 5.92 3.08
N MET A 49 9.60 7.10 3.12
CA MET A 49 9.34 8.02 4.22
C MET A 49 7.90 8.53 4.21
N ALA A 50 7.34 8.73 3.02
CA ALA A 50 5.95 9.14 2.89
C ALA A 50 4.99 8.06 3.41
N VAL A 51 5.27 6.80 3.07
CA VAL A 51 4.46 5.66 3.54
C VAL A 51 4.55 5.55 5.07
N MET A 52 5.74 5.62 5.62
CA MET A 52 5.93 5.55 7.08
C MET A 52 5.26 6.73 7.79
N GLY A 53 5.27 7.91 7.16
CA GLY A 53 4.64 9.10 7.71
C GLY A 53 3.13 9.04 7.84
N LEU A 54 2.48 8.05 7.20
CA LEU A 54 1.03 7.89 7.32
C LEU A 54 0.61 7.39 8.70
N GLY A 55 1.50 6.75 9.44
CA GLY A 55 1.18 6.26 10.79
C GLY A 55 0.13 5.16 10.79
N ILE A 56 0.15 4.27 9.80
CA ILE A 56 -0.84 3.21 9.67
C ILE A 56 -0.57 2.11 10.68
N LYS A 57 -1.61 1.73 11.43
CA LYS A 57 -1.53 0.76 12.53
C LYS A 57 -2.52 -0.36 12.33
N GLN A 58 -2.40 -1.42 13.16
CA GLN A 58 -3.36 -2.53 13.16
C GLN A 58 -4.78 -1.99 13.34
N GLY A 59 -5.69 -2.49 12.53
CA GLY A 59 -7.09 -2.08 12.56
C GLY A 59 -7.41 -0.90 11.67
N ASP A 60 -6.39 -0.17 11.20
CA ASP A 60 -6.63 0.93 10.26
C ASP A 60 -6.99 0.36 8.89
N THR A 61 -7.95 1.00 8.22
CA THR A 61 -8.30 0.67 6.85
C THR A 61 -7.62 1.63 5.90
N VAL A 62 -7.03 1.08 4.84
CA VAL A 62 -6.35 1.89 3.81
C VAL A 62 -7.00 1.65 2.47
N SER A 63 -6.95 2.66 1.60
CA SER A 63 -7.39 2.56 0.21
C SER A 63 -6.16 2.55 -0.66
N ILE A 64 -6.08 1.56 -1.55
CA ILE A 64 -4.97 1.42 -2.49
C ILE A 64 -5.48 1.73 -3.88
N THR A 65 -4.85 2.70 -4.54
CA THR A 65 -5.20 3.10 -5.89
C THR A 65 -4.07 2.69 -6.84
N VAL A 66 -4.43 2.03 -7.93
CA VAL A 66 -3.49 1.56 -8.95
C VAL A 66 -3.85 2.23 -10.26
N GLU A 67 -2.93 3.03 -10.80
CA GLU A 67 -3.20 3.83 -11.99
C GLU A 67 -2.11 3.67 -13.03
N GLY A 68 -2.52 3.42 -14.26
CA GLY A 68 -1.63 3.28 -15.40
C GLY A 68 -1.06 1.87 -15.54
N GLY A 69 -0.53 1.59 -16.73
CA GLY A 69 0.09 0.29 -17.01
C GLY A 69 -0.88 -0.87 -16.90
N SER A 70 -0.40 -1.99 -16.36
CA SER A 70 -1.17 -3.23 -16.20
C SER A 70 -2.00 -3.19 -14.93
N GLU A 71 -2.98 -2.30 -14.87
CA GLU A 71 -3.74 -2.02 -13.65
C GLU A 71 -4.36 -3.25 -12.99
N ASP A 72 -5.00 -4.12 -13.77
CA ASP A 72 -5.67 -5.29 -13.21
C ASP A 72 -4.68 -6.25 -12.55
N ALA A 73 -3.60 -6.56 -13.25
CA ALA A 73 -2.56 -7.46 -12.74
C ALA A 73 -1.86 -6.83 -11.53
N ASN A 74 -1.57 -5.53 -11.61
CA ASN A 74 -0.85 -4.83 -10.55
C ASN A 74 -1.72 -4.66 -9.30
N ALA A 75 -3.02 -4.42 -9.47
CA ALA A 75 -3.95 -4.36 -8.34
C ALA A 75 -4.03 -5.72 -7.64
N ALA A 76 -4.11 -6.82 -8.41
CA ALA A 76 -4.12 -8.16 -7.84
C ALA A 76 -2.83 -8.45 -7.07
N ALA A 77 -1.68 -8.05 -7.63
CA ALA A 77 -0.39 -8.24 -6.99
C ALA A 77 -0.29 -7.46 -5.67
N MET A 78 -0.78 -6.22 -5.66
CA MET A 78 -0.78 -5.40 -4.45
C MET A 78 -1.72 -5.97 -3.39
N GLU A 79 -2.89 -6.42 -3.79
CA GLU A 79 -3.84 -7.01 -2.84
C GLU A 79 -3.24 -8.25 -2.20
N GLN A 80 -2.59 -9.11 -3.00
CA GLN A 80 -1.92 -10.28 -2.46
C GLN A 80 -0.77 -9.91 -1.52
N PHE A 81 -0.01 -8.88 -1.87
CA PHE A 81 1.06 -8.38 -1.01
C PHE A 81 0.52 -7.98 0.37
N PHE A 82 -0.58 -7.24 0.40
CA PHE A 82 -1.18 -6.82 1.67
C PHE A 82 -1.65 -8.01 2.49
N LYS A 83 -2.29 -9.00 1.85
CA LYS A 83 -2.75 -10.21 2.54
C LYS A 83 -1.58 -11.02 3.11
N ASP A 84 -0.46 -11.05 2.42
CA ASP A 84 0.70 -11.85 2.83
C ASP A 84 1.53 -11.17 3.92
N ASN A 85 1.52 -9.84 3.98
CA ASN A 85 2.46 -9.09 4.81
C ASN A 85 1.81 -8.16 5.85
N LEU A 86 0.59 -7.81 5.66
CA LEU A 86 -0.08 -6.80 6.48
C LEU A 86 -1.47 -7.21 6.93
#